data_1f7a4c37f7af38298e657743714aa60e
#
_entry.id   1f7a4c37f7af38298e657743714aa60e
#
_cell.length_a   1.000
_cell.length_b   1.000
_cell.length_c   1.000
_cell.angle_alpha   90.00
_cell.angle_beta   90.00
_cell.angle_gamma   90.00
#
_symmetry.space_group_name_H-M   'P 1'
#
loop_
_entity.id
_entity.type
_entity.pdbx_description
1 polymer ?
#
loop_
_entity_poly.entity_id
_entity_poly.type
_entity_poly.pdbx_seq_one_letter_code
_entity_poly.pdbx_strand_id
1 'polypeptide(L)'
;FIISSIFCGISDSLEEIVIARVAQGIFGAPLPPLSQTLVLAVFPKRQISVAMAVWGMGTILGPVIAPTIGGYLGELLNWRWVFYTLVPFGFCALLAVMATVPKRPVEGGMHLDWVGFLALACSVAALQIMFDRGERNSWFDSTETIIECGIAIIGFYIFITHSLTTKKPFINLSIFKDRNYTVGLILIFFFGMLNFVPMVIFPPLLQELRGYPQSIIGIILGMRGIGTFVGFAIIAFTSRIDPRIIIFFGFGIQAVSGLYMS
;
A
#
# COMPACT_ATOMS: atom_id res chain seq x y z
N PHE A 1 11.49 -11.17 0.48
CA PHE A 1 10.05 -11.31 0.28
C PHE A 1 9.63 -12.75 0.02
N ILE A 2 10.17 -13.44 -1.03
CA ILE A 2 9.83 -14.84 -1.39
C ILE A 2 10.06 -15.78 -0.20
N ILE A 3 11.24 -15.73 0.40
CA ILE A 3 11.61 -16.56 1.56
C ILE A 3 10.63 -16.31 2.72
N SER A 4 10.33 -15.05 3.03
CA SER A 4 9.38 -14.70 4.09
C SER A 4 7.96 -15.20 3.77
N SER A 5 7.55 -15.20 2.49
CA SER A 5 6.26 -15.77 2.08
C SER A 5 6.20 -17.28 2.32
N ILE A 6 7.29 -18.00 2.04
CA ILE A 6 7.39 -19.44 2.35
C ILE A 6 7.26 -19.65 3.86
N PHE A 7 7.99 -18.86 4.66
CA PHE A 7 7.89 -18.96 6.12
C PHE A 7 6.49 -18.68 6.64
N CYS A 8 5.75 -17.73 6.08
CA CYS A 8 4.33 -17.53 6.40
C CYS A 8 3.48 -18.78 6.12
N GLY A 9 3.76 -19.49 5.02
CA GLY A 9 3.02 -20.69 4.63
C GLY A 9 3.32 -21.92 5.51
N ILE A 10 4.52 -22.06 6.07
CA ILE A 10 4.91 -23.19 6.91
C ILE A 10 4.73 -22.91 8.40
N SER A 11 4.37 -21.69 8.80
CA SER A 11 4.16 -21.31 10.21
C SER A 11 3.06 -22.14 10.87
N ASP A 12 3.33 -22.66 12.05
CA ASP A 12 2.39 -23.44 12.86
C ASP A 12 1.89 -22.67 14.09
N SER A 13 2.54 -21.56 14.45
CA SER A 13 2.17 -20.71 15.58
C SER A 13 1.85 -19.27 15.12
N LEU A 14 1.07 -18.56 15.96
CA LEU A 14 0.78 -17.14 15.74
C LEU A 14 2.06 -16.29 15.76
N GLU A 15 2.99 -16.61 16.64
CA GLU A 15 4.24 -15.88 16.78
C GLU A 15 5.11 -16.02 15.52
N GLU A 16 5.24 -17.24 14.99
CA GLU A 16 5.99 -17.50 13.76
C GLU A 16 5.41 -16.73 12.58
N ILE A 17 4.08 -16.76 12.40
CA ILE A 17 3.45 -16.05 11.28
C ILE A 17 3.62 -14.53 11.42
N VAL A 18 3.56 -13.98 12.65
CA VAL A 18 3.77 -12.54 12.88
C VAL A 18 5.21 -12.15 12.51
N ILE A 19 6.22 -12.92 12.95
CA ILE A 19 7.62 -12.66 12.60
C ILE A 19 7.85 -12.76 11.10
N ALA A 20 7.31 -13.80 10.46
CA ALA A 20 7.42 -13.98 9.02
C ALA A 20 6.74 -12.83 8.23
N ARG A 21 5.61 -12.32 8.73
CA ARG A 21 4.90 -11.16 8.17
C ARG A 21 5.66 -9.85 8.33
N VAL A 22 6.29 -9.64 9.48
CA VAL A 22 7.18 -8.49 9.68
C VAL A 22 8.33 -8.53 8.68
N ALA A 23 8.99 -9.67 8.54
CA ALA A 23 10.05 -9.85 7.55
C ALA A 23 9.52 -9.65 6.11
N GLN A 24 8.34 -10.20 5.78
CA GLN A 24 7.69 -10.01 4.48
C GLN A 24 7.42 -8.52 4.20
N GLY A 25 6.96 -7.76 5.20
CA GLY A 25 6.75 -6.32 5.11
C GLY A 25 8.04 -5.55 4.87
N ILE A 26 9.09 -5.82 5.64
CA ILE A 26 10.41 -5.16 5.51
C ILE A 26 10.98 -5.34 4.09
N PHE A 27 10.93 -6.57 3.55
CA PHE A 27 11.47 -6.85 2.22
C PHE A 27 10.49 -6.51 1.07
N GLY A 28 9.21 -6.39 1.36
CA GLY A 28 8.18 -6.03 0.37
C GLY A 28 7.98 -4.53 0.19
N ALA A 29 8.05 -3.77 1.28
CA ALA A 29 7.77 -2.33 1.28
C ALA A 29 8.58 -1.50 0.25
N PRO A 30 9.88 -1.74 0.01
CA PRO A 30 10.64 -0.97 -0.96
C PRO A 30 10.30 -1.30 -2.43
N LEU A 31 9.63 -2.43 -2.72
CA LEU A 31 9.40 -2.87 -4.11
C LEU A 31 8.53 -1.89 -4.93
N PRO A 32 7.37 -1.39 -4.44
CA PRO A 32 6.57 -0.43 -5.20
C PRO A 32 7.30 0.88 -5.49
N PRO A 33 7.88 1.60 -4.52
CA PRO A 33 8.58 2.86 -4.81
C PRO A 33 9.83 2.67 -5.68
N LEU A 34 10.57 1.59 -5.53
CA LEU A 34 11.71 1.29 -6.39
C LEU A 34 11.27 1.01 -7.83
N SER A 35 10.21 0.22 -8.03
CA SER A 35 9.68 -0.03 -9.38
C SER A 35 9.20 1.24 -10.05
N GLN A 36 8.52 2.13 -9.30
CA GLN A 36 8.09 3.44 -9.79
C GLN A 36 9.28 4.31 -10.20
N THR A 37 10.31 4.36 -9.37
CA THR A 37 11.52 5.13 -9.64
C THR A 37 12.25 4.60 -10.89
N LEU A 38 12.31 3.29 -11.06
CA LEU A 38 12.89 2.67 -12.26
C LEU A 38 12.12 3.06 -13.52
N VAL A 39 10.79 3.03 -13.48
CA VAL A 39 9.95 3.49 -14.60
C VAL A 39 10.25 4.93 -14.96
N LEU A 40 10.29 5.82 -13.97
CA LEU A 40 10.60 7.25 -14.18
C LEU A 40 12.02 7.48 -14.73
N ALA A 41 12.97 6.62 -14.38
CA ALA A 41 14.37 6.75 -14.81
C ALA A 41 14.63 6.21 -16.23
N VAL A 42 13.84 5.26 -16.69
CA VAL A 42 14.07 4.55 -17.98
C VAL A 42 13.27 5.20 -19.11
N PHE A 43 12.04 5.66 -18.85
CA PHE A 43 11.16 6.18 -19.89
C PHE A 43 11.40 7.67 -20.18
N PRO A 44 11.37 8.10 -21.45
CA PRO A 44 11.49 9.51 -21.83
C PRO A 44 10.25 10.28 -21.36
N LYS A 45 10.41 11.60 -21.07
CA LYS A 45 9.36 12.49 -20.54
C LYS A 45 8.03 12.39 -21.29
N ARG A 46 8.08 12.20 -22.62
CA ARG A 46 6.87 12.09 -23.49
C ARG A 46 6.05 10.82 -23.20
N GLN A 47 6.68 9.75 -22.69
CA GLN A 47 6.04 8.47 -22.47
C GLN A 47 5.78 8.18 -20.97
N ILE A 48 6.22 9.05 -20.07
CA ILE A 48 6.09 8.84 -18.63
C ILE A 48 4.63 8.63 -18.23
N SER A 49 3.70 9.39 -18.77
CA SER A 49 2.27 9.27 -18.44
C SER A 49 1.73 7.86 -18.76
N VAL A 50 2.06 7.34 -19.94
CA VAL A 50 1.65 5.98 -20.34
C VAL A 50 2.35 4.92 -19.51
N ALA A 51 3.65 5.08 -19.29
CA ALA A 51 4.43 4.13 -18.48
C ALA A 51 3.92 4.08 -17.03
N MET A 52 3.58 5.22 -16.45
CA MET A 52 2.98 5.30 -15.11
C MET A 52 1.56 4.73 -15.05
N ALA A 53 0.76 4.88 -16.12
CA ALA A 53 -0.54 4.24 -16.19
C ALA A 53 -0.41 2.70 -16.23
N VAL A 54 0.51 2.16 -17.04
CA VAL A 54 0.81 0.72 -17.09
C VAL A 54 1.33 0.21 -15.74
N TRP A 55 2.24 0.97 -15.09
CA TRP A 55 2.72 0.66 -13.75
C TRP A 55 1.57 0.64 -12.73
N GLY A 56 0.67 1.63 -12.78
CA GLY A 56 -0.50 1.71 -11.92
C GLY A 56 -1.47 0.54 -12.13
N MET A 57 -1.72 0.14 -13.38
CA MET A 57 -2.50 -1.07 -13.69
C MET A 57 -1.88 -2.31 -13.06
N GLY A 58 -0.56 -2.48 -13.19
CA GLY A 58 0.16 -3.61 -12.58
C GLY A 58 0.06 -3.64 -11.05
N THR A 59 0.18 -2.47 -10.40
CA THR A 59 0.10 -2.36 -8.93
C THR A 59 -1.29 -2.71 -8.39
N ILE A 60 -2.34 -2.46 -9.16
CA ILE A 60 -3.73 -2.72 -8.76
C ILE A 60 -4.16 -4.17 -9.05
N LEU A 61 -3.53 -4.85 -9.99
CA LEU A 61 -3.85 -6.25 -10.26
C LEU A 61 -3.76 -7.14 -9.01
N GLY A 62 -2.77 -6.91 -8.15
CA GLY A 62 -2.63 -7.64 -6.89
C GLY A 62 -3.88 -7.52 -5.99
N PRO A 63 -4.20 -6.33 -5.49
CA PRO A 63 -5.40 -6.10 -4.66
C PRO A 63 -6.72 -6.53 -5.30
N VAL A 64 -6.82 -6.52 -6.63
CA VAL A 64 -8.01 -6.95 -7.37
C VAL A 64 -8.16 -8.47 -7.38
N ILE A 65 -7.07 -9.16 -7.68
CA ILE A 65 -7.06 -10.61 -7.87
C ILE A 65 -6.94 -11.34 -6.53
N ALA A 66 -6.22 -10.76 -5.55
CA ALA A 66 -5.93 -11.41 -4.28
C ALA A 66 -7.18 -11.82 -3.48
N PRO A 67 -8.25 -11.01 -3.34
CA PRO A 67 -9.44 -11.43 -2.62
C PRO A 67 -10.15 -12.61 -3.30
N THR A 68 -10.22 -12.59 -4.64
CA THR A 68 -10.86 -13.67 -5.40
C THR A 68 -10.06 -14.98 -5.28
N ILE A 69 -8.75 -14.93 -5.55
CA ILE A 69 -7.89 -16.12 -5.39
C ILE A 69 -7.86 -16.57 -3.92
N GLY A 70 -7.72 -15.62 -3.00
CA GLY A 70 -7.67 -15.92 -1.56
C GLY A 70 -8.95 -16.56 -1.04
N GLY A 71 -10.12 -16.10 -1.50
CA GLY A 71 -11.39 -16.70 -1.17
C GLY A 71 -11.50 -18.16 -1.65
N TYR A 72 -11.18 -18.42 -2.93
CA TYR A 72 -11.18 -19.78 -3.47
C TYR A 72 -10.14 -20.69 -2.81
N LEU A 73 -8.92 -20.21 -2.60
CA LEU A 73 -7.87 -21.01 -1.96
C LEU A 73 -8.21 -21.31 -0.49
N GLY A 74 -8.80 -20.36 0.21
CA GLY A 74 -9.22 -20.54 1.60
C GLY A 74 -10.33 -21.56 1.76
N GLU A 75 -11.30 -21.61 0.83
CA GLU A 75 -12.40 -22.57 0.85
C GLU A 75 -11.99 -23.97 0.36
N LEU A 76 -11.19 -24.07 -0.73
CA LEU A 76 -10.90 -25.34 -1.38
C LEU A 76 -9.68 -26.07 -0.79
N LEU A 77 -8.70 -25.34 -0.28
CA LEU A 77 -7.45 -25.93 0.18
C LEU A 77 -7.17 -25.59 1.64
N ASN A 78 -6.43 -24.50 1.87
CA ASN A 78 -6.06 -24.04 3.20
C ASN A 78 -5.55 -22.59 3.08
N TRP A 79 -5.70 -21.77 4.11
CA TRP A 79 -5.20 -20.40 4.18
C TRP A 79 -3.68 -20.26 3.86
N ARG A 80 -2.88 -21.32 4.11
CA ARG A 80 -1.45 -21.36 3.81
C ARG A 80 -1.15 -21.21 2.32
N TRP A 81 -2.02 -21.70 1.45
CA TRP A 81 -1.85 -21.61 0.00
C TRP A 81 -1.89 -20.18 -0.53
N VAL A 82 -2.52 -19.25 0.19
CA VAL A 82 -2.49 -17.83 -0.14
C VAL A 82 -1.04 -17.31 -0.18
N PHE A 83 -0.20 -17.78 0.76
CA PHE A 83 1.22 -17.40 0.81
C PHE A 83 2.06 -18.10 -0.26
N TYR A 84 1.81 -19.38 -0.47
CA TYR A 84 2.53 -20.14 -1.49
C TYR A 84 2.25 -19.65 -2.90
N THR A 85 1.07 -19.11 -3.17
CA THR A 85 0.73 -18.49 -4.46
C THR A 85 1.62 -17.29 -4.78
N LEU A 86 2.12 -16.56 -3.78
CA LEU A 86 3.03 -15.42 -4.00
C LEU A 86 4.43 -15.86 -4.44
N VAL A 87 4.83 -17.08 -4.15
CA VAL A 87 6.20 -17.58 -4.43
C VAL A 87 6.50 -17.64 -5.91
N PRO A 88 5.71 -18.29 -6.79
CA PRO A 88 5.98 -18.33 -8.23
C PRO A 88 5.97 -16.93 -8.86
N PHE A 89 5.04 -16.05 -8.47
CA PHE A 89 5.02 -14.67 -8.98
C PHE A 89 6.25 -13.90 -8.55
N GLY A 90 6.66 -14.03 -7.28
CA GLY A 90 7.87 -13.41 -6.77
C GLY A 90 9.12 -13.91 -7.49
N PHE A 91 9.20 -15.21 -7.79
CA PHE A 91 10.31 -15.81 -8.51
C PHE A 91 10.37 -15.32 -9.97
N CYS A 92 9.24 -15.27 -10.66
CA CYS A 92 9.16 -14.69 -12.01
C CYS A 92 9.59 -13.21 -12.01
N ALA A 93 9.15 -12.42 -11.02
CA ALA A 93 9.55 -11.02 -10.89
C ALA A 93 11.06 -10.89 -10.63
N LEU A 94 11.64 -11.75 -9.78
CA LEU A 94 13.07 -11.77 -9.53
C LEU A 94 13.86 -12.05 -10.82
N LEU A 95 13.48 -13.07 -11.57
CA LEU A 95 14.14 -13.39 -12.84
C LEU A 95 14.00 -12.24 -13.85
N ALA A 96 12.83 -11.64 -13.95
CA ALA A 96 12.60 -10.48 -14.82
C ALA A 96 13.51 -9.31 -14.45
N VAL A 97 13.62 -8.95 -13.16
CA VAL A 97 14.52 -7.90 -12.69
C VAL A 97 15.97 -8.23 -12.98
N MET A 98 16.41 -9.46 -12.73
CA MET A 98 17.80 -9.88 -13.01
C MET A 98 18.14 -9.83 -14.49
N ALA A 99 17.17 -10.11 -15.37
CA ALA A 99 17.37 -10.11 -16.81
C ALA A 99 17.31 -8.71 -17.44
N THR A 100 16.50 -7.79 -16.86
CA THR A 100 16.18 -6.53 -17.54
C THR A 100 16.80 -5.29 -16.89
N VAL A 101 17.05 -5.31 -15.58
CA VAL A 101 17.58 -4.14 -14.87
C VAL A 101 19.12 -4.12 -14.95
N PRO A 102 19.72 -3.13 -15.62
CA PRO A 102 21.17 -3.03 -15.72
C PRO A 102 21.81 -2.75 -14.36
N LYS A 103 22.94 -3.41 -14.09
CA LYS A 103 23.73 -3.11 -12.90
C LYS A 103 24.26 -1.68 -13.01
N ARG A 104 23.79 -0.81 -12.14
CA ARG A 104 24.36 0.55 -12.00
C ARG A 104 25.38 0.53 -10.87
N PRO A 105 26.52 1.24 -11.03
CA PRO A 105 27.46 1.41 -9.94
C PRO A 105 26.71 2.13 -8.80
N VAL A 106 26.89 1.61 -7.59
CA VAL A 106 26.36 2.28 -6.38
C VAL A 106 27.20 3.54 -6.20
N GLU A 107 26.60 4.70 -6.41
CA GLU A 107 27.24 5.96 -6.07
C GLU A 107 27.39 5.98 -4.54
N GLY A 108 28.63 5.78 -4.08
CA GLY A 108 28.95 5.74 -2.67
C GLY A 108 28.71 7.11 -2.01
N GLY A 109 28.12 7.11 -0.82
CA GLY A 109 28.02 8.30 0.02
C GLY A 109 26.60 8.76 0.40
N MET A 110 25.56 8.01 0.11
CA MET A 110 24.24 8.30 0.69
C MET A 110 24.25 7.91 2.17
N HIS A 111 24.38 8.92 3.04
CA HIS A 111 24.13 8.73 4.47
C HIS A 111 22.61 8.67 4.69
N LEU A 112 22.13 7.52 5.11
CA LEU A 112 20.75 7.40 5.56
C LEU A 112 20.66 8.06 6.95
N ASP A 113 19.72 8.97 7.11
CA ASP A 113 19.37 9.55 8.40
C ASP A 113 18.56 8.53 9.20
N TRP A 114 19.29 7.68 9.93
CA TRP A 114 18.68 6.62 10.75
C TRP A 114 17.76 7.16 11.86
N VAL A 115 18.10 8.31 12.43
CA VAL A 115 17.29 8.92 13.51
C VAL A 115 15.95 9.37 12.97
N GLY A 116 15.93 10.13 11.88
CA GLY A 116 14.71 10.56 11.24
C GLY A 116 13.89 9.38 10.72
N PHE A 117 14.54 8.39 10.09
CA PHE A 117 13.87 7.19 9.60
C PHE A 117 13.21 6.38 10.71
N LEU A 118 13.96 6.03 11.76
CA LEU A 118 13.43 5.20 12.87
C LEU A 118 12.35 5.95 13.66
N ALA A 119 12.52 7.25 13.91
CA ALA A 119 11.52 8.05 14.60
C ALA A 119 10.18 8.05 13.84
N LEU A 120 10.22 8.27 12.52
CA LEU A 120 9.03 8.24 11.69
C LEU A 120 8.44 6.83 11.60
N ALA A 121 9.28 5.81 11.39
CA ALA A 121 8.84 4.42 11.27
C ALA A 121 8.15 3.92 12.55
N CYS A 122 8.74 4.18 13.73
CA CYS A 122 8.14 3.84 15.01
C CYS A 122 6.84 4.59 15.26
N SER A 123 6.80 5.89 14.91
CA SER A 123 5.59 6.71 15.06
C SER A 123 4.44 6.17 14.21
N VAL A 124 4.70 5.90 12.92
CA VAL A 124 3.68 5.37 12.00
C VAL A 124 3.24 3.96 12.39
N ALA A 125 4.18 3.10 12.81
CA ALA A 125 3.87 1.74 13.25
C ALA A 125 2.99 1.75 14.52
N ALA A 126 3.33 2.58 15.52
CA ALA A 126 2.54 2.72 16.73
C ALA A 126 1.14 3.27 16.44
N LEU A 127 1.04 4.27 15.57
CA LEU A 127 -0.24 4.83 15.14
C LEU A 127 -1.10 3.79 14.41
N GLN A 128 -0.50 2.97 13.54
CA GLN A 128 -1.18 1.90 12.84
C GLN A 128 -1.73 0.85 13.81
N ILE A 129 -0.91 0.39 14.77
CA ILE A 129 -1.34 -0.61 15.75
C ILE A 129 -2.47 -0.04 16.63
N MET A 130 -2.34 1.22 17.05
CA MET A 130 -3.36 1.92 17.83
C MET A 130 -4.72 1.94 17.10
N PHE A 131 -4.73 2.25 15.79
CA PHE A 131 -5.98 2.26 15.02
C PHE A 131 -6.52 0.85 14.74
N ASP A 132 -5.66 -0.12 14.49
CA ASP A 132 -6.08 -1.51 14.23
C ASP A 132 -6.70 -2.18 15.45
N ARG A 133 -6.21 -1.85 16.67
CA ARG A 133 -6.64 -2.47 17.91
C ARG A 133 -7.51 -1.59 18.78
N GLY A 134 -7.66 -0.32 18.45
CA GLY A 134 -8.34 0.68 19.30
C GLY A 134 -9.75 0.27 19.69
N GLU A 135 -10.57 -0.16 18.75
CA GLU A 135 -11.93 -0.63 19.00
C GLU A 135 -11.94 -1.85 19.94
N ARG A 136 -11.11 -2.83 19.67
CA ARG A 136 -10.98 -4.06 20.47
C ARG A 136 -10.50 -3.77 21.91
N ASN A 137 -9.66 -2.77 22.08
CA ASN A 137 -9.09 -2.39 23.37
C ASN A 137 -9.87 -1.29 24.08
N SER A 138 -11.07 -0.95 23.61
CA SER A 138 -11.88 0.18 24.15
C SER A 138 -11.13 1.52 24.16
N TRP A 139 -10.31 1.73 23.13
CA TRP A 139 -9.54 2.95 22.90
C TRP A 139 -8.68 3.35 24.14
N PHE A 140 -8.86 4.56 24.63
CA PHE A 140 -8.03 5.14 25.71
C PHE A 140 -8.31 4.56 27.11
N ASP A 141 -9.22 3.62 27.26
CA ASP A 141 -9.39 2.88 28.53
C ASP A 141 -8.30 1.81 28.70
N SER A 142 -7.60 1.46 27.63
CA SER A 142 -6.48 0.52 27.63
C SER A 142 -5.14 1.22 27.80
N THR A 143 -4.30 0.72 28.72
CA THR A 143 -2.92 1.18 28.90
C THR A 143 -2.08 0.93 27.64
N GLU A 144 -2.35 -0.15 26.89
CA GLU A 144 -1.67 -0.50 25.62
C GLU A 144 -1.87 0.65 24.62
N THR A 145 -3.11 1.07 24.38
CA THR A 145 -3.46 2.14 23.44
C THR A 145 -2.86 3.50 23.86
N ILE A 146 -2.80 3.79 25.17
CA ILE A 146 -2.16 5.00 25.67
C ILE A 146 -0.67 5.01 25.40
N ILE A 147 0.01 3.87 25.58
CA ILE A 147 1.44 3.72 25.28
C ILE A 147 1.70 3.87 23.79
N GLU A 148 0.90 3.23 22.94
CA GLU A 148 1.00 3.33 21.48
C GLU A 148 0.82 4.78 21.02
N CYS A 149 -0.17 5.48 21.55
CA CYS A 149 -0.39 6.90 21.30
C CYS A 149 0.81 7.75 21.73
N GLY A 150 1.36 7.48 22.91
CA GLY A 150 2.56 8.14 23.43
C GLY A 150 3.77 7.95 22.51
N ILE A 151 4.03 6.71 22.08
CA ILE A 151 5.11 6.38 21.13
C ILE A 151 4.89 7.10 19.80
N ALA A 152 3.67 7.12 19.29
CA ALA A 152 3.34 7.80 18.04
C ALA A 152 3.61 9.31 18.12
N ILE A 153 3.17 9.97 19.17
CA ILE A 153 3.36 11.42 19.37
C ILE A 153 4.84 11.76 19.57
N ILE A 154 5.52 11.04 20.45
CA ILE A 154 6.95 11.28 20.74
C ILE A 154 7.80 11.01 19.50
N GLY A 155 7.57 9.91 18.79
CA GLY A 155 8.27 9.58 17.56
C GLY A 155 8.08 10.65 16.49
N PHE A 156 6.85 11.14 16.31
CA PHE A 156 6.55 12.20 15.36
C PHE A 156 7.19 13.55 15.76
N TYR A 157 7.19 13.88 17.04
CA TYR A 157 7.87 15.05 17.56
C TYR A 157 9.39 15.01 17.31
N ILE A 158 10.04 13.86 17.60
CA ILE A 158 11.46 13.64 17.33
C ILE A 158 11.73 13.75 15.83
N PHE A 159 10.90 13.13 14.98
CA PHE A 159 11.04 13.21 13.53
C PHE A 159 10.99 14.66 13.03
N ILE A 160 10.01 15.45 13.45
CA ILE A 160 9.87 16.85 13.01
C ILE A 160 11.05 17.68 13.49
N THR A 161 11.38 17.63 14.77
CA THR A 161 12.48 18.44 15.34
C THR A 161 13.82 18.06 14.72
N HIS A 162 14.08 16.77 14.53
CA HIS A 162 15.29 16.28 13.88
C HIS A 162 15.36 16.72 12.41
N SER A 163 14.25 16.60 11.66
CA SER A 163 14.18 17.00 10.25
C SER A 163 14.36 18.51 10.05
N LEU A 164 14.00 19.35 11.03
CA LEU A 164 14.19 20.79 10.98
C LEU A 164 15.63 21.22 11.35
N THR A 165 16.34 20.43 12.15
CA THR A 165 17.66 20.77 12.67
C THR A 165 18.80 20.13 11.89
N THR A 166 18.55 19.02 11.20
CA THR A 166 19.57 18.25 10.49
C THR A 166 19.81 18.79 9.08
N LYS A 167 21.08 18.86 8.64
CA LYS A 167 21.45 19.34 7.29
C LYS A 167 20.98 18.42 6.15
N LYS A 168 20.89 17.13 6.39
CA LYS A 168 20.44 16.10 5.42
C LYS A 168 19.39 15.22 6.08
N PRO A 169 18.17 15.73 6.30
CA PRO A 169 17.12 14.96 6.94
C PRO A 169 16.63 13.83 6.03
N PHE A 170 16.04 12.79 6.63
CA PHE A 170 15.40 11.69 5.91
C PHE A 170 14.30 12.19 4.96
N ILE A 171 13.46 13.11 5.42
CA ILE A 171 12.50 13.85 4.58
C ILE A 171 12.76 15.35 4.76
N ASN A 172 12.99 16.02 3.65
CA ASN A 172 13.10 17.48 3.67
C ASN A 172 11.71 18.11 3.75
N LEU A 173 11.35 18.63 4.92
CA LEU A 173 10.02 19.21 5.16
C LEU A 173 9.74 20.46 4.28
N SER A 174 10.73 21.04 3.63
CA SER A 174 10.50 22.14 2.69
C SER A 174 9.67 21.74 1.47
N ILE A 175 9.58 20.43 1.14
CA ILE A 175 8.78 19.92 0.04
C ILE A 175 7.27 20.22 0.24
N PHE A 176 6.82 20.32 1.48
CA PHE A 176 5.44 20.70 1.81
C PHE A 176 5.10 22.16 1.53
N LYS A 177 6.13 23.01 1.25
CA LYS A 177 5.89 24.38 0.79
C LYS A 177 5.45 24.46 -0.66
N ASP A 178 5.72 23.40 -1.45
CA ASP A 178 5.19 23.31 -2.81
C ASP A 178 3.70 22.99 -2.78
N ARG A 179 2.91 23.92 -3.32
CA ARG A 179 1.44 23.81 -3.34
C ARG A 179 0.96 22.57 -4.10
N ASN A 180 1.59 22.25 -5.22
CA ASN A 180 1.17 21.11 -6.04
C ASN A 180 1.44 19.79 -5.32
N TYR A 181 2.60 19.70 -4.65
CA TYR A 181 2.95 18.54 -3.85
C TYR A 181 1.97 18.35 -2.68
N THR A 182 1.67 19.41 -1.93
CA THR A 182 0.77 19.35 -0.77
C THR A 182 -0.66 19.00 -1.18
N VAL A 183 -1.17 19.62 -2.24
CA VAL A 183 -2.48 19.26 -2.80
C VAL A 183 -2.50 17.81 -3.28
N GLY A 184 -1.44 17.35 -3.95
CA GLY A 184 -1.31 15.96 -4.38
C GLY A 184 -1.34 14.97 -3.21
N LEU A 185 -0.66 15.30 -2.09
CA LEU A 185 -0.72 14.49 -0.87
C LEU A 185 -2.11 14.41 -0.26
N ILE A 186 -2.83 15.53 -0.20
CA ILE A 186 -4.20 15.56 0.31
C ILE A 186 -5.11 14.70 -0.57
N LEU A 187 -4.99 14.83 -1.89
CA LEU A 187 -5.77 14.04 -2.83
C LEU A 187 -5.49 12.53 -2.71
N ILE A 188 -4.22 12.14 -2.59
CA ILE A 188 -3.87 10.71 -2.45
C ILE A 188 -4.30 10.14 -1.09
N PHE A 189 -4.33 10.96 -0.04
CA PHE A 189 -4.88 10.58 1.26
C PHE A 189 -6.37 10.26 1.17
N PHE A 190 -7.18 11.15 0.60
CA PHE A 190 -8.61 10.89 0.38
C PHE A 190 -8.86 9.73 -0.57
N PHE A 191 -8.07 9.62 -1.63
CA PHE A 191 -8.14 8.47 -2.53
C PHE A 191 -7.86 7.16 -1.80
N GLY A 192 -6.86 7.14 -0.92
CA GLY A 192 -6.55 5.98 -0.08
C GLY A 192 -7.73 5.60 0.82
N MET A 193 -8.32 6.56 1.53
CA MET A 193 -9.51 6.31 2.36
C MET A 193 -10.66 5.72 1.54
N LEU A 194 -11.02 6.35 0.43
CA LEU A 194 -12.12 5.89 -0.43
C LEU A 194 -11.86 4.52 -1.06
N ASN A 195 -10.60 4.15 -1.22
CA ASN A 195 -10.22 2.88 -1.80
C ASN A 195 -10.14 1.75 -0.78
N PHE A 196 -9.50 1.99 0.35
CA PHE A 196 -9.21 0.92 1.32
C PHE A 196 -10.32 0.70 2.33
N VAL A 197 -11.07 1.75 2.74
CA VAL A 197 -12.15 1.62 3.72
C VAL A 197 -13.20 0.58 3.28
N PRO A 198 -13.75 0.61 2.06
CA PRO A 198 -14.67 -0.43 1.63
C PRO A 198 -14.05 -1.84 1.55
N MET A 199 -12.76 -1.93 1.23
CA MET A 199 -12.05 -3.21 1.17
C MET A 199 -11.94 -3.89 2.55
N VAL A 200 -11.88 -3.10 3.61
CA VAL A 200 -11.83 -3.59 4.99
C VAL A 200 -13.22 -3.86 5.55
N ILE A 201 -14.19 -2.98 5.28
CA ILE A 201 -15.53 -3.04 5.91
C ILE A 201 -16.46 -4.04 5.20
N PHE A 202 -16.41 -4.16 3.86
CA PHE A 202 -17.35 -5.01 3.14
C PHE A 202 -17.24 -6.51 3.44
N PRO A 203 -16.03 -7.12 3.57
CA PRO A 203 -15.96 -8.54 3.86
C PRO A 203 -16.71 -8.97 5.13
N PRO A 204 -16.41 -8.41 6.31
CA PRO A 204 -17.14 -8.78 7.53
C PRO A 204 -18.63 -8.43 7.45
N LEU A 205 -18.98 -7.28 6.89
CA LEU A 205 -20.37 -6.86 6.74
C LEU A 205 -21.19 -7.83 5.88
N LEU A 206 -20.65 -8.25 4.74
CA LEU A 206 -21.32 -9.21 3.85
C LEU A 206 -21.38 -10.61 4.45
N GLN A 207 -20.35 -11.01 5.18
CA GLN A 207 -20.29 -12.31 5.84
C GLN A 207 -21.24 -12.38 7.04
N GLU A 208 -21.23 -11.38 7.92
CA GLU A 208 -22.01 -11.39 9.17
C GLU A 208 -23.49 -11.05 8.93
N LEU A 209 -23.80 -10.03 8.10
CA LEU A 209 -25.18 -9.60 7.87
C LEU A 209 -25.92 -10.39 6.80
N ARG A 210 -25.23 -10.89 5.79
CA ARG A 210 -25.84 -11.55 4.62
C ARG A 210 -25.45 -13.01 4.49
N GLY A 211 -24.48 -13.52 5.28
CA GLY A 211 -24.05 -14.91 5.23
C GLY A 211 -23.39 -15.32 3.91
N TYR A 212 -22.84 -14.36 3.13
CA TYR A 212 -22.18 -14.69 1.87
C TYR A 212 -20.89 -15.48 2.10
N PRO A 213 -20.62 -16.52 1.28
CA PRO A 213 -19.35 -17.25 1.33
C PRO A 213 -18.18 -16.36 0.87
N GLN A 214 -16.97 -16.68 1.32
CA GLN A 214 -15.77 -15.89 1.04
C GLN A 214 -15.47 -15.76 -0.46
N SER A 215 -15.79 -16.77 -1.25
CA SER A 215 -15.65 -16.76 -2.71
C SER A 215 -16.51 -15.67 -3.37
N ILE A 216 -17.77 -15.51 -2.95
CA ILE A 216 -18.66 -14.46 -3.48
C ILE A 216 -18.19 -13.08 -3.05
N ILE A 217 -17.77 -12.93 -1.79
CA ILE A 217 -17.18 -11.67 -1.30
C ILE A 217 -15.95 -11.31 -2.11
N GLY A 218 -15.08 -12.29 -2.40
CA GLY A 218 -13.90 -12.11 -3.26
C GLY A 218 -14.26 -11.63 -4.67
N ILE A 219 -15.32 -12.16 -5.28
CA ILE A 219 -15.81 -11.73 -6.59
C ILE A 219 -16.30 -10.28 -6.55
N ILE A 220 -17.11 -9.91 -5.55
CA ILE A 220 -17.65 -8.55 -5.39
C ILE A 220 -16.51 -7.53 -5.27
N LEU A 221 -15.50 -7.83 -4.45
CA LEU A 221 -14.32 -6.98 -4.31
C LEU A 221 -13.48 -6.94 -5.60
N GLY A 222 -13.39 -8.05 -6.32
CA GLY A 222 -12.70 -8.14 -7.60
C GLY A 222 -13.34 -7.27 -8.68
N MET A 223 -14.69 -7.21 -8.75
CA MET A 223 -15.41 -6.35 -9.70
C MET A 223 -15.05 -4.86 -9.56
N ARG A 224 -14.86 -4.39 -8.32
CA ARG A 224 -14.37 -3.04 -8.06
C ARG A 224 -13.00 -2.78 -8.67
N GLY A 225 -12.14 -3.80 -8.64
CA GLY A 225 -10.82 -3.71 -9.26
C GLY A 225 -10.85 -3.60 -10.77
N ILE A 226 -11.82 -4.24 -11.43
CA ILE A 226 -12.03 -4.08 -12.88
C ILE A 226 -12.32 -2.61 -13.21
N GLY A 227 -13.20 -1.96 -12.43
CA GLY A 227 -13.48 -0.53 -12.60
C GLY A 227 -12.22 0.34 -12.48
N THR A 228 -11.37 0.05 -11.49
CA THR A 228 -10.10 0.77 -11.30
C THR A 228 -9.12 0.51 -12.45
N PHE A 229 -9.04 -0.73 -12.94
CA PHE A 229 -8.21 -1.08 -14.10
C PHE A 229 -8.65 -0.33 -15.37
N VAL A 230 -9.95 -0.27 -15.62
CA VAL A 230 -10.53 0.53 -16.73
C VAL A 230 -10.19 2.01 -16.56
N GLY A 231 -10.28 2.54 -15.33
CA GLY A 231 -9.88 3.93 -15.02
C GLY A 231 -8.43 4.23 -15.41
N PHE A 232 -7.48 3.34 -15.06
CA PHE A 232 -6.08 3.51 -15.48
C PHE A 232 -5.90 3.40 -16.99
N ALA A 233 -6.62 2.50 -17.66
CA ALA A 233 -6.59 2.41 -19.12
C ALA A 233 -7.07 3.72 -19.77
N ILE A 234 -8.16 4.31 -19.27
CA ILE A 234 -8.66 5.61 -19.76
C ILE A 234 -7.61 6.70 -19.57
N ILE A 235 -6.92 6.77 -18.42
CA ILE A 235 -5.87 7.76 -18.15
C ILE A 235 -4.72 7.63 -19.16
N ALA A 236 -4.35 6.43 -19.58
CA ALA A 236 -3.32 6.23 -20.59
C ALA A 236 -3.65 6.93 -21.92
N PHE A 237 -4.93 7.00 -22.29
CA PHE A 237 -5.39 7.67 -23.52
C PHE A 237 -5.72 9.14 -23.34
N THR A 238 -5.93 9.60 -22.10
CA THR A 238 -6.34 10.98 -21.79
C THR A 238 -5.16 11.90 -21.41
N SER A 239 -3.94 11.52 -21.76
CA SER A 239 -2.71 12.28 -21.45
C SER A 239 -2.69 13.73 -21.96
N ARG A 240 -3.63 14.12 -22.82
CA ARG A 240 -3.81 15.48 -23.37
C ARG A 240 -4.82 16.32 -22.60
N ILE A 241 -5.58 15.73 -21.66
CA ILE A 241 -6.62 16.42 -20.90
C ILE A 241 -6.00 17.00 -19.64
N ASP A 242 -6.47 18.16 -19.20
CA ASP A 242 -6.03 18.77 -17.94
C ASP A 242 -6.28 17.79 -16.76
N PRO A 243 -5.25 17.45 -15.99
CA PRO A 243 -5.38 16.54 -14.86
C PRO A 243 -6.46 16.94 -13.85
N ARG A 244 -6.76 18.24 -13.72
CA ARG A 244 -7.80 18.75 -12.80
C ARG A 244 -9.18 18.24 -13.18
N ILE A 245 -9.48 18.19 -14.47
CA ILE A 245 -10.76 17.70 -14.99
C ILE A 245 -10.91 16.21 -14.69
N ILE A 246 -9.86 15.45 -14.95
CA ILE A 246 -9.85 13.99 -14.70
C ILE A 246 -10.06 13.69 -13.22
N ILE A 247 -9.35 14.41 -12.34
CA ILE A 247 -9.49 14.27 -10.88
C ILE A 247 -10.90 14.63 -10.43
N PHE A 248 -11.46 15.72 -10.92
CA PHE A 248 -12.83 16.15 -10.59
C PHE A 248 -13.87 15.09 -10.97
N PHE A 249 -13.81 14.56 -12.18
CA PHE A 249 -14.71 13.49 -12.62
C PHE A 249 -14.48 12.19 -11.84
N GLY A 250 -13.24 11.83 -11.55
CA GLY A 250 -12.90 10.63 -10.77
C GLY A 250 -13.53 10.66 -9.37
N PHE A 251 -13.31 11.74 -8.62
CA PHE A 251 -13.92 11.91 -7.30
C PHE A 251 -15.44 12.08 -7.38
N GLY A 252 -15.97 12.74 -8.42
CA GLY A 252 -17.40 12.87 -8.64
C GLY A 252 -18.11 11.52 -8.82
N ILE A 253 -17.56 10.65 -9.67
CA ILE A 253 -18.09 9.30 -9.89
C ILE A 253 -18.01 8.49 -8.59
N GLN A 254 -16.91 8.60 -7.85
CA GLN A 254 -16.74 7.91 -6.58
C GLN A 254 -17.78 8.38 -5.53
N ALA A 255 -18.06 9.68 -5.46
CA ALA A 255 -19.08 10.24 -4.57
C ALA A 255 -20.49 9.74 -4.93
N VAL A 256 -20.85 9.75 -6.20
CA VAL A 256 -22.14 9.20 -6.68
C VAL A 256 -22.26 7.72 -6.38
N SER A 257 -21.18 6.93 -6.58
CA SER A 257 -21.17 5.52 -6.25
C SER A 257 -21.37 5.28 -4.73
N GLY A 258 -20.75 6.11 -3.88
CA GLY A 258 -20.94 6.04 -2.43
C GLY A 258 -22.37 6.35 -2.00
N LEU A 259 -23.01 7.35 -2.60
CA LEU A 259 -24.42 7.68 -2.34
C LEU A 259 -25.39 6.57 -2.81
N TYR A 260 -25.02 5.82 -3.85
CA TYR A 260 -25.85 4.71 -4.33
C TYR A 260 -25.76 3.47 -3.44
N MET A 261 -24.73 3.39 -2.59
CA MET A 261 -24.51 2.27 -1.65
C MET A 261 -25.08 2.54 -0.25
N SER A 262 -25.46 3.79 0.06
CA SER A 262 -26.09 4.17 1.33
C SER A 262 -27.60 3.92 1.32
#